data_35a3b35c96d5b5750ce10cd9cd6042ec
#
_entry.id   35a3b35c96d5b5750ce10cd9cd6042ec
#
_cell.length_a   1.000
_cell.length_b   1.000
_cell.length_c   1.000
_cell.angle_alpha   90.00
_cell.angle_beta   90.00
_cell.angle_gamma   90.00
#
_symmetry.space_group_name_H-M   'P 1'
#
loop_
_entity.id
_entity.type
_entity.pdbx_description
1 polymer ?
#
loop_
_entity_poly.entity_id
_entity_poly.type
_entity_poly.pdbx_seq_one_letter_code
_entity_poly.pdbx_strand_id
1 'polypeptide(L)'
;MLAEITRKVRARERLSFDEGVALFREPDLLAVGALANEVRERLHGHRTYFNKNLRIEVTNVCVASCLFCSFARLEEGAPGARTMTHAEA
;
A
#
# COMPACT_ATOMS: atom_id res chain seq x y z
N MET A 1 -25.16 -3.55 6.29
CA MET A 1 -24.08 -3.80 5.28
C MET A 1 -22.91 -4.58 5.88
N LEU A 2 -22.33 -4.15 7.02
CA LEU A 2 -21.19 -4.85 7.64
C LEU A 2 -21.51 -6.29 8.06
N ALA A 3 -22.71 -6.56 8.58
CA ALA A 3 -23.13 -7.91 8.95
C ALA A 3 -23.15 -8.88 7.76
N GLU A 4 -23.65 -8.43 6.61
CA GLU A 4 -23.66 -9.24 5.38
C GLU A 4 -22.24 -9.45 4.83
N ILE A 5 -21.40 -8.43 4.86
CA ILE A 5 -19.98 -8.54 4.50
C ILE A 5 -19.28 -9.55 5.40
N THR A 6 -19.52 -9.49 6.71
CA THR A 6 -18.95 -10.42 7.69
C THR A 6 -19.36 -11.86 7.37
N ARG A 7 -20.64 -12.09 7.07
CA ARG A 7 -21.15 -13.41 6.67
C ARG A 7 -20.38 -13.94 5.44
N LYS A 8 -20.28 -13.12 4.40
CA LYS A 8 -19.58 -13.48 3.15
C LYS A 8 -18.11 -13.80 3.37
N VAL A 9 -17.40 -12.95 4.13
CA VAL A 9 -15.98 -13.16 4.43
C VAL A 9 -15.76 -14.48 5.16
N ARG A 10 -16.62 -14.81 6.13
CA ARG A 10 -16.54 -16.07 6.86
C ARG A 10 -16.89 -17.26 5.98
N ALA A 11 -17.85 -17.09 5.06
CA ALA A 11 -18.21 -18.09 4.06
C ALA A 11 -17.19 -18.21 2.90
N ARG A 12 -16.16 -17.37 2.87
CA ARG A 12 -15.15 -17.25 1.79
C ARG A 12 -15.77 -16.86 0.44
N GLU A 13 -16.89 -16.16 0.49
CA GLU A 13 -17.52 -15.59 -0.69
C GLU A 13 -16.82 -14.29 -1.07
N ARG A 14 -16.73 -14.02 -2.36
CA ARG A 14 -16.13 -12.76 -2.86
C ARG A 14 -17.08 -11.60 -2.59
N LEU A 15 -16.53 -10.48 -2.13
CA LEU A 15 -17.26 -9.24 -1.96
C LEU A 15 -17.48 -8.56 -3.32
N SER A 16 -18.62 -7.89 -3.46
CA SER A 16 -18.88 -7.01 -4.59
C SER A 16 -18.08 -5.70 -4.47
N PHE A 17 -18.03 -4.94 -5.55
CA PHE A 17 -17.42 -3.61 -5.53
C PHE A 17 -18.06 -2.68 -4.50
N ASP A 18 -19.40 -2.66 -4.44
CA ASP A 18 -20.12 -1.80 -3.50
C ASP A 18 -19.89 -2.19 -2.03
N GLU A 19 -19.77 -3.48 -1.75
CA GLU A 19 -19.39 -3.98 -0.42
C GLU A 19 -17.96 -3.57 -0.06
N GLY A 20 -17.05 -3.61 -1.02
CA GLY A 20 -15.69 -3.10 -0.83
C GLY A 20 -15.67 -1.60 -0.51
N VAL A 21 -16.43 -0.80 -1.26
CA VAL A 21 -16.58 0.64 -0.98
C VAL A 21 -17.22 0.88 0.40
N ALA A 22 -18.18 0.06 0.80
CA ALA A 22 -18.82 0.15 2.11
C ALA A 22 -17.82 -0.05 3.25
N LEU A 23 -16.85 -0.95 3.11
CA LEU A 23 -15.78 -1.14 4.11
C LEU A 23 -14.92 0.11 4.31
N PHE A 24 -14.62 0.86 3.24
CA PHE A 24 -13.90 2.13 3.36
C PHE A 24 -14.69 3.24 4.04
N ARG A 25 -16.01 3.13 4.05
CA ARG A 25 -16.92 4.11 4.66
C ARG A 25 -17.43 3.69 6.04
N GLU A 26 -17.09 2.48 6.47
CA GLU A 26 -17.54 1.95 7.76
C GLU A 26 -16.89 2.73 8.92
N PRO A 27 -17.68 3.35 9.80
CA PRO A 27 -17.13 4.11 10.93
C PRO A 27 -16.51 3.24 12.01
N ASP A 28 -16.95 1.99 12.14
CA ASP A 28 -16.38 1.03 13.11
C ASP A 28 -15.12 0.37 12.55
N LEU A 29 -14.04 1.11 12.62
CA LEU A 29 -12.73 0.64 12.16
C LEU A 29 -12.25 -0.61 12.91
N LEU A 30 -12.64 -0.76 14.19
CA LEU A 30 -12.25 -1.93 14.99
C LEU A 30 -12.95 -3.19 14.49
N ALA A 31 -14.22 -3.10 14.13
CA ALA A 31 -14.95 -4.22 13.56
C ALA A 31 -14.36 -4.64 12.19
N VAL A 32 -14.02 -3.68 11.34
CA VAL A 32 -13.34 -3.96 10.06
C VAL A 32 -11.97 -4.58 10.30
N GLY A 33 -11.20 -4.06 11.25
CA GLY A 33 -9.89 -4.60 11.64
C GLY A 33 -9.97 -6.03 12.18
N ALA A 34 -10.97 -6.32 13.02
CA ALA A 34 -11.19 -7.66 13.54
C ALA A 34 -11.50 -8.66 12.41
N LEU A 35 -12.34 -8.26 11.44
CA LEU A 35 -12.65 -9.09 10.29
C LEU A 35 -11.43 -9.33 9.39
N ALA A 36 -10.61 -8.31 9.16
CA ALA A 36 -9.36 -8.44 8.43
C ALA A 36 -8.39 -9.39 9.15
N ASN A 37 -8.32 -9.32 10.48
CA ASN A 37 -7.50 -10.22 11.29
C ASN A 37 -7.97 -11.68 11.22
N GLU A 38 -9.28 -11.92 11.21
CA GLU A 38 -9.82 -13.29 10.98
C GLU A 38 -9.31 -13.88 9.66
N VAL A 39 -9.29 -13.10 8.60
CA VAL A 39 -8.77 -13.53 7.30
C VAL A 39 -7.27 -13.78 7.36
N ARG A 40 -6.51 -12.88 7.97
CA ARG A 40 -5.06 -13.02 8.13
C ARG A 40 -4.70 -14.29 8.91
N GLU A 41 -5.34 -14.53 10.05
CA GLU A 41 -5.10 -15.72 10.87
C GLU A 41 -5.48 -17.01 10.16
N ARG A 42 -6.56 -17.00 9.39
CA ARG A 42 -6.95 -18.14 8.56
C ARG A 42 -5.91 -18.51 7.51
N LEU A 43 -5.24 -17.49 6.93
CA LEU A 43 -4.25 -17.70 5.86
C LEU A 43 -2.86 -18.02 6.40
N HIS A 44 -2.47 -17.43 7.53
CA HIS A 44 -1.09 -17.42 8.01
C HIS A 44 -0.93 -17.86 9.48
N GLY A 45 -2.02 -18.23 10.16
CA GLY A 45 -1.99 -18.56 11.59
C GLY A 45 -1.52 -17.36 12.43
N HIS A 46 -0.60 -17.59 13.34
CA HIS A 46 -0.05 -16.54 14.21
C HIS A 46 1.14 -15.78 13.60
N ARG A 47 1.50 -16.06 12.35
CA ARG A 47 2.62 -15.42 11.68
C ARG A 47 2.21 -14.13 11.00
N THR A 48 3.03 -13.12 11.16
CA THR A 48 2.93 -11.84 10.44
C THR A 48 4.27 -11.58 9.77
N TYR A 49 4.23 -11.16 8.52
CA TYR A 49 5.41 -10.86 7.73
C TYR A 49 5.52 -9.37 7.54
N PHE A 50 6.72 -8.84 7.67
CA PHE A 50 6.98 -7.42 7.44
C PHE A 50 8.38 -7.22 6.85
N ASN A 51 8.55 -6.09 6.19
CA ASN A 51 9.85 -5.64 5.70
C ASN A 51 10.27 -4.39 6.47
N LYS A 52 11.56 -4.31 6.78
CA LYS A 52 12.18 -3.10 7.29
C LYS A 52 13.23 -2.67 6.29
N ASN A 53 12.89 -1.70 5.45
CA ASN A 53 13.73 -1.21 4.39
C ASN A 53 14.17 0.22 4.65
N LEU A 54 15.38 0.54 4.25
CA LEU A 54 15.87 1.89 4.13
C LEU A 54 16.19 2.15 2.66
N ARG A 55 15.76 3.28 2.13
CA ARG A 55 16.08 3.72 0.78
C ARG A 55 16.96 4.96 0.86
N ILE A 56 18.04 4.92 0.10
CA ILE A 56 18.89 6.09 -0.12
C ILE A 56 18.76 6.44 -1.60
N GLU A 57 18.07 7.53 -1.87
CA GLU A 57 17.82 8.00 -3.23
C GLU A 57 18.82 9.08 -3.59
N VAL A 58 19.97 8.66 -4.09
CA VAL A 58 21.13 9.54 -4.34
C VAL A 58 20.87 10.54 -5.46
N THR A 59 20.00 10.22 -6.42
CA THR A 59 19.67 11.12 -7.53
C THR A 59 18.25 10.85 -8.03
N ASN A 60 17.59 11.87 -8.54
CA ASN A 60 16.38 11.76 -9.33
C ASN A 60 16.62 11.95 -10.84
N VAL A 61 17.86 12.17 -11.25
CA VAL A 61 18.22 12.21 -12.67
C VAL A 61 18.22 10.78 -13.22
N CYS A 62 17.40 10.53 -14.21
CA CYS A 62 17.14 9.18 -14.72
C CYS A 62 17.15 9.17 -16.25
N VAL A 63 17.64 8.08 -16.83
CA VAL A 63 17.65 7.86 -18.29
C VAL A 63 16.30 7.34 -18.81
N ALA A 64 15.42 6.86 -17.93
CA ALA A 64 14.13 6.32 -18.29
C ALA A 64 13.00 7.37 -18.15
N SER A 65 12.04 7.33 -19.08
CA SER A 65 10.88 8.22 -19.10
C SER A 65 9.60 7.48 -18.75
N CYS A 66 9.57 6.82 -17.59
CA CYS A 66 8.45 6.02 -17.16
C CYS A 66 7.20 6.88 -16.94
N LEU A 67 6.08 6.46 -17.51
CA LEU A 67 4.83 7.22 -17.51
C LEU A 67 4.29 7.52 -16.11
N PHE A 68 4.46 6.59 -15.16
CA PHE A 68 4.00 6.72 -13.78
C PHE A 68 4.99 7.40 -12.83
N CYS A 69 6.17 7.77 -13.31
CA CYS A 69 7.22 8.33 -12.46
C CYS A 69 7.17 9.86 -12.46
N SER A 70 6.69 10.45 -11.37
CA SER A 70 6.76 11.90 -11.14
C SER A 70 8.07 12.34 -10.48
N PHE A 71 8.86 11.40 -9.96
CA PHE A 71 10.12 11.65 -9.26
C PHE A 71 11.28 11.96 -10.20
N ALA A 72 11.37 11.25 -11.34
CA ALA A 72 12.48 11.35 -12.27
C ALA A 72 12.59 12.71 -12.95
N ARG A 73 13.84 13.15 -13.15
CA ARG A 73 14.21 14.24 -14.04
C ARG A 73 15.15 13.68 -15.11
N LEU A 74 14.92 14.03 -16.36
CA LEU A 74 15.65 13.43 -17.48
C LEU A 74 16.99 14.10 -17.77
N GLU A 75 17.22 15.29 -17.24
CA GLU A 75 18.43 16.09 -17.46
C GLU A 75 18.95 16.67 -16.14
N GLU A 76 20.28 16.69 -15.99
CA GLU A 76 20.92 17.51 -14.98
C GLU A 76 20.58 18.98 -15.20
N GLY A 77 20.31 19.72 -14.14
CA GLY A 77 19.93 21.13 -14.25
C GLY A 77 18.44 21.36 -14.60
N ALA A 78 17.65 20.33 -14.89
CA ALA A 78 16.21 20.45 -14.99
C ALA A 78 15.60 20.94 -13.66
N PRO A 79 14.50 21.71 -13.66
CA PRO A 79 13.85 22.13 -12.43
C PRO A 79 13.54 20.94 -11.51
N GLY A 80 14.05 21.01 -10.26
CA GLY A 80 13.89 19.95 -9.28
C GLY A 80 14.87 18.76 -9.41
N ALA A 81 15.76 18.76 -10.40
CA ALA A 81 16.82 17.76 -10.50
C ALA A 81 17.82 17.91 -9.36
N ARG A 82 18.19 16.79 -8.74
CA ARG A 82 19.15 16.77 -7.63
C ARG A 82 19.95 15.49 -7.60
N THR A 83 21.17 15.60 -7.17
CA THR A 83 22.07 14.47 -6.89
C THR A 83 22.77 14.72 -5.57
N MET A 84 22.76 13.75 -4.68
CA MET A 84 23.44 13.83 -3.40
C MET A 84 24.96 13.68 -3.59
N THR A 85 25.70 14.42 -2.78
CA THR A 85 27.14 14.15 -2.62
C THR A 85 27.35 12.91 -1.74
N HIS A 86 28.58 12.38 -1.72
CA HIS A 86 28.90 11.26 -0.82
C HIS A 86 28.69 11.61 0.65
N ALA A 87 28.94 12.86 1.04
CA ALA A 87 28.73 13.31 2.42
C ALA A 87 27.25 13.39 2.79
N GLU A 88 26.36 13.65 1.84
CA GLU A 88 24.91 13.69 2.04
C GLU A 88 24.27 12.30 2.09
N ALA A 89 24.88 11.34 1.42
CA ALA A 89 24.39 9.95 1.41
C ALA A 89 24.78 9.21 2.70
#